data_4fcbc70010a380fea96f8510da367a61
#
_entry.id   4fcbc70010a380fea96f8510da367a61
#
_cell.length_a   1.000
_cell.length_b   1.000
_cell.length_c   1.000
_cell.angle_alpha   90.00
_cell.angle_beta   90.00
_cell.angle_gamma   90.00
#
_symmetry.space_group_name_H-M   'P 1'
#
loop_
_entity.id
_entity.type
_entity.pdbx_description
1 polymer ?
#
loop_
_entity_poly.entity_id
_entity_poly.type
_entity_poly.pdbx_seq_one_letter_code
_entity_poly.pdbx_strand_id
1 'polypeptide(L)'
;MPLISGFGELAGLPWEHINDRIERRVLAGEQGMIVWWKVKAGARAAPHRHPHEQIVWMLKGRMDFRIGNERRSMRAGDVAVIPGDTEHEGFFPEDTDVVDVFSPPREDFLAGGTPSYMRTP
;
A
#
# COMPACT_ATOMS: atom_id res chain seq x y z
N MET A 1 7.53 -11.98 7.35
CA MET A 1 8.32 -10.76 7.49
C MET A 1 8.83 -10.62 8.92
N PRO A 2 10.09 -10.28 9.11
CA PRO A 2 10.59 -10.05 10.45
C PRO A 2 10.01 -8.80 11.07
N LEU A 3 9.76 -8.82 12.36
CA LEU A 3 9.49 -7.63 13.13
C LEU A 3 10.82 -6.97 13.49
N ILE A 4 10.89 -5.66 13.34
CA ILE A 4 12.04 -4.88 13.75
C ILE A 4 11.70 -4.23 15.09
N SER A 5 12.56 -4.40 16.08
CA SER A 5 12.45 -3.73 17.37
C SER A 5 13.65 -2.78 17.52
N GLY A 6 13.38 -1.54 17.88
CA GLY A 6 14.40 -0.50 17.95
C GLY A 6 14.68 0.11 16.58
N PHE A 7 15.94 0.32 16.26
CA PHE A 7 16.34 1.05 15.06
C PHE A 7 16.55 0.14 13.85
N GLY A 8 16.29 0.68 12.67
CA GLY A 8 16.54 0.01 11.40
C GLY A 8 16.51 0.99 10.25
N GLU A 9 16.77 0.50 9.05
CA GLU A 9 16.73 1.30 7.83
C GLU A 9 15.71 0.68 6.87
N LEU A 10 14.75 1.46 6.42
CA LEU A 10 13.76 0.99 5.43
C LEU A 10 14.44 0.55 4.14
N ALA A 11 15.47 1.28 3.71
CA ALA A 11 16.23 0.94 2.51
C ALA A 11 17.00 -0.38 2.62
N GLY A 12 17.19 -0.91 3.84
CA GLY A 12 17.80 -2.21 4.07
C GLY A 12 16.84 -3.38 3.91
N LEU A 13 15.55 -3.14 3.80
CA LEU A 13 14.56 -4.19 3.60
C LEU A 13 14.50 -4.58 2.12
N PRO A 14 14.32 -5.87 1.81
CA PRO A 14 14.25 -6.31 0.42
C PRO A 14 12.96 -5.85 -0.23
N TRP A 15 13.03 -5.59 -1.54
CA TRP A 15 11.82 -5.43 -2.35
C TRP A 15 11.18 -6.79 -2.55
N GLU A 16 9.87 -6.86 -2.29
CA GLU A 16 9.06 -8.05 -2.56
C GLU A 16 8.32 -7.84 -3.87
N HIS A 17 8.51 -8.75 -4.82
CA HIS A 17 7.84 -8.71 -6.10
C HIS A 17 6.38 -9.11 -5.93
N ILE A 18 5.43 -8.28 -6.40
CA ILE A 18 4.00 -8.58 -6.37
C ILE A 18 3.53 -8.98 -7.77
N ASN A 19 3.82 -8.15 -8.76
CA ASN A 19 3.58 -8.43 -10.17
C ASN A 19 4.54 -7.57 -11.01
N ASP A 20 4.41 -7.58 -12.33
CA ASP A 20 5.34 -6.88 -13.21
C ASP A 20 5.36 -5.36 -13.04
N ARG A 21 4.38 -4.80 -12.36
CA ARG A 21 4.26 -3.35 -12.13
C ARG A 21 4.38 -2.94 -10.68
N ILE A 22 4.35 -3.89 -9.74
CA ILE A 22 4.25 -3.56 -8.31
C ILE A 22 5.28 -4.34 -7.52
N GLU A 23 6.05 -3.62 -6.71
CA GLU A 23 6.90 -4.19 -5.67
C GLU A 23 6.73 -3.41 -4.38
N ARG A 24 7.11 -4.01 -3.24
CA ARG A 24 6.92 -3.40 -1.93
C ARG A 24 8.05 -3.73 -0.97
N ARG A 25 8.22 -2.86 0.02
CA ARG A 25 8.96 -3.12 1.25
C ARG A 25 7.99 -3.08 2.41
N VAL A 26 8.13 -4.01 3.35
CA VAL A 26 7.23 -4.13 4.50
C VAL A 26 8.01 -4.02 5.80
N LEU A 27 7.53 -3.15 6.69
CA LEU A 27 8.05 -3.01 8.05
C LEU A 27 6.87 -3.16 9.00
N ALA A 28 6.95 -4.10 9.94
CA ALA A 28 5.86 -4.33 10.88
C ALA A 28 6.32 -4.24 12.32
N GLY A 29 5.56 -3.50 13.13
CA GLY A 29 5.55 -3.58 14.57
C GLY A 29 4.42 -4.49 15.04
N GLU A 30 4.17 -4.54 16.34
CA GLU A 30 3.08 -5.36 16.89
C GLU A 30 1.70 -4.83 16.56
N GLN A 31 1.54 -3.51 16.51
CA GLN A 31 0.24 -2.86 16.37
C GLN A 31 0.09 -2.07 15.09
N GLY A 32 1.13 -1.97 14.28
CA GLY A 32 1.12 -1.20 13.05
C GLY A 32 2.10 -1.73 12.03
N MET A 33 1.87 -1.39 10.77
CA MET A 33 2.68 -1.81 9.65
C MET A 33 2.85 -0.66 8.69
N ILE A 34 4.05 -0.52 8.14
CA ILE A 34 4.32 0.41 7.03
C ILE A 34 4.64 -0.43 5.80
N VAL A 35 4.01 -0.09 4.68
CA VAL A 35 4.32 -0.68 3.38
C VAL A 35 4.69 0.43 2.42
N TRP A 36 5.88 0.37 1.86
CA TRP A 36 6.31 1.27 0.81
C TRP A 36 6.16 0.56 -0.53
N TRP A 37 5.25 1.05 -1.35
CA TRP A 37 4.96 0.52 -2.67
C TRP A 37 5.72 1.31 -3.73
N LYS A 38 6.34 0.58 -4.64
CA LYS A 38 6.89 1.13 -5.87
C LYS A 38 6.07 0.58 -7.03
N VAL A 39 5.41 1.49 -7.75
CA VAL A 39 4.35 1.11 -8.69
C VAL A 39 4.66 1.73 -10.05
N LYS A 40 4.60 0.93 -11.10
CA LYS A 40 4.75 1.40 -12.48
C LYS A 40 3.43 1.85 -13.06
N ALA A 41 3.48 2.82 -13.98
CA ALA A 41 2.30 3.32 -14.69
C ALA A 41 1.49 2.16 -15.30
N GLY A 42 0.17 2.25 -15.18
CA GLY A 42 -0.76 1.26 -15.67
C GLY A 42 -1.20 0.23 -14.63
N ALA A 43 -0.57 0.20 -13.46
CA ALA A 43 -0.96 -0.69 -12.38
C ALA A 43 -2.30 -0.29 -11.78
N ARG A 44 -2.96 -1.24 -11.15
CA ARG A 44 -4.22 -1.00 -10.48
C ARG A 44 -4.37 -1.89 -9.25
N ALA A 45 -5.10 -1.39 -8.27
CA ALA A 45 -5.62 -2.16 -7.16
C ALA A 45 -7.14 -2.22 -7.34
N ALA A 46 -7.67 -3.39 -7.63
CA ALA A 46 -9.11 -3.59 -7.86
C ALA A 46 -9.90 -3.27 -6.57
N PRO A 47 -11.22 -3.00 -6.68
CA PRO A 47 -12.03 -2.73 -5.50
C PRO A 47 -11.90 -3.81 -4.46
N HIS A 48 -11.65 -3.41 -3.22
CA HIS A 48 -11.46 -4.34 -2.10
C HIS A 48 -11.72 -3.62 -0.78
N ARG A 49 -11.85 -4.42 0.27
CA ARG A 49 -11.95 -3.91 1.65
C ARG A 49 -11.22 -4.87 2.59
N HIS A 50 -10.84 -4.37 3.74
CA HIS A 50 -10.20 -5.14 4.80
C HIS A 50 -10.49 -4.46 6.14
N PRO A 51 -10.43 -5.21 7.27
CA PRO A 51 -10.76 -4.64 8.58
C PRO A 51 -9.77 -3.61 9.10
N HIS A 52 -8.55 -3.60 8.55
CA HIS A 52 -7.48 -2.72 8.98
C HIS A 52 -7.77 -1.27 8.61
N GLU A 53 -7.48 -0.34 9.51
CA GLU A 53 -7.37 1.06 9.16
C GLU A 53 -6.15 1.25 8.26
N GLN A 54 -6.27 2.10 7.25
CA GLN A 54 -5.18 2.39 6.33
C GLN A 54 -4.99 3.90 6.21
N ILE A 55 -3.73 4.33 6.30
CA ILE A 55 -3.36 5.71 6.01
C ILE A 55 -2.48 5.67 4.77
N VAL A 56 -2.85 6.45 3.77
CA VAL A 56 -2.15 6.55 2.49
C VAL A 56 -1.36 7.84 2.46
N TRP A 57 -0.09 7.76 2.08
CA TRP A 57 0.78 8.92 1.89
C TRP A 57 1.49 8.84 0.55
N MET A 58 1.12 9.72 -0.37
CA MET A 58 1.73 9.78 -1.70
C MET A 58 3.08 10.47 -1.61
N LEU A 59 4.14 9.77 -2.04
CA LEU A 59 5.49 10.33 -2.07
C LEU A 59 5.83 10.92 -3.43
N LYS A 60 5.37 10.26 -4.51
CA LYS A 60 5.73 10.61 -5.88
C LYS A 60 4.70 10.04 -6.83
N GLY A 61 4.45 10.71 -7.94
CA GLY A 61 3.56 10.22 -8.99
C GLY A 61 2.12 10.62 -8.78
N ARG A 62 1.22 9.77 -9.28
CA ARG A 62 -0.21 10.05 -9.23
C ARG A 62 -1.00 8.75 -9.06
N MET A 63 -2.04 8.80 -8.26
CA MET A 63 -2.99 7.71 -8.10
C MET A 63 -4.40 8.27 -8.19
N ASP A 64 -5.20 7.73 -9.13
CA ASP A 64 -6.62 8.01 -9.19
C ASP A 64 -7.30 7.05 -8.22
N PHE A 65 -7.85 7.58 -7.13
CA PHE A 65 -8.27 6.78 -5.98
C PHE A 65 -9.74 7.00 -5.63
N ARG A 66 -10.38 5.91 -5.16
CA ARG A 66 -11.75 5.96 -4.66
C ARG A 66 -11.80 5.36 -3.26
N ILE A 67 -12.44 6.07 -2.34
CA ILE A 67 -12.78 5.57 -1.00
C ILE A 67 -14.29 5.71 -0.86
N GLY A 68 -15.00 4.59 -0.71
CA GLY A 68 -16.46 4.62 -0.71
C GLY A 68 -16.97 5.25 -2.00
N ASN A 69 -17.69 6.35 -1.90
CA ASN A 69 -18.22 7.09 -3.05
C ASN A 69 -17.39 8.30 -3.45
N GLU A 70 -16.29 8.55 -2.76
CA GLU A 70 -15.45 9.72 -2.99
C GLU A 70 -14.25 9.36 -3.88
N ARG A 71 -14.06 10.14 -4.95
CA ARG A 71 -12.93 9.96 -5.88
C ARG A 71 -12.01 11.17 -5.82
N ARG A 72 -10.70 10.91 -5.84
CA ARG A 72 -9.67 11.95 -5.89
C ARG A 72 -8.53 11.49 -6.78
N SER A 73 -7.87 12.46 -7.42
CA SER A 73 -6.56 12.27 -8.03
C SER A 73 -5.52 12.69 -6.99
N MET A 74 -4.79 11.73 -6.45
CA MET A 74 -3.79 11.99 -5.40
C MET A 74 -2.41 12.18 -6.02
N ARG A 75 -1.68 13.18 -5.53
CA ARG A 75 -0.33 13.52 -5.97
C ARG A 75 0.61 13.59 -4.77
N ALA A 76 1.90 13.78 -5.05
CA ALA A 76 2.93 13.86 -4.00
C ALA A 76 2.50 14.83 -2.89
N GLY A 77 2.58 14.38 -1.64
CA GLY A 77 2.18 15.13 -0.47
C GLY A 77 0.74 14.92 -0.04
N ASP A 78 -0.12 14.36 -0.89
CA ASP A 78 -1.50 14.07 -0.52
C ASP A 78 -1.57 12.86 0.41
N VAL A 79 -2.53 12.91 1.34
CA VAL A 79 -2.77 11.84 2.30
C VAL A 79 -4.25 11.48 2.33
N ALA A 80 -4.54 10.23 2.72
CA ALA A 80 -5.91 9.77 2.91
C ALA A 80 -5.97 8.84 4.10
N VAL A 81 -7.12 8.84 4.80
CA VAL A 81 -7.40 7.87 5.86
C VAL A 81 -8.58 7.03 5.41
N ILE A 82 -8.39 5.72 5.41
CA ILE A 82 -9.41 4.75 5.01
C ILE A 82 -9.83 3.99 6.27
N PRO A 83 -11.06 4.21 6.76
CA PRO A 83 -11.57 3.44 7.89
C PRO A 83 -11.65 1.96 7.55
N GLY A 84 -11.55 1.10 8.56
CA GLY A 84 -11.72 -0.33 8.36
C GLY A 84 -13.01 -0.69 7.65
N ASP A 85 -12.96 -1.72 6.82
CA ASP A 85 -14.08 -2.26 6.05
C ASP A 85 -14.72 -1.29 5.05
N THR A 86 -14.01 -0.24 4.67
CA THR A 86 -14.46 0.70 3.64
C THR A 86 -13.88 0.30 2.29
N GLU A 87 -14.75 0.08 1.30
CA GLU A 87 -14.30 -0.29 -0.04
C GLU A 87 -13.48 0.82 -0.67
N HIS A 88 -12.37 0.45 -1.29
CA HIS A 88 -11.50 1.39 -2.01
C HIS A 88 -10.82 0.70 -3.18
N GLU A 89 -10.35 1.51 -4.13
CA GLU A 89 -9.64 1.07 -5.32
C GLU A 89 -8.72 2.17 -5.82
N GLY A 90 -7.71 1.79 -6.59
CA GLY A 90 -6.76 2.75 -7.15
C GLY A 90 -6.29 2.37 -8.55
N PHE A 91 -5.97 3.38 -9.34
CA PHE A 91 -5.30 3.25 -10.62
C PHE A 91 -4.12 4.21 -10.66
N PHE A 92 -3.01 3.76 -11.23
CA PHE A 92 -1.76 4.50 -11.25
C PHE A 92 -1.42 4.90 -12.69
N PRO A 93 -1.78 6.13 -13.12
CA PRO A 93 -1.46 6.57 -14.49
C PRO A 93 0.00 6.91 -14.72
N GLU A 94 0.79 7.04 -13.64
CA GLU A 94 2.23 7.36 -13.67
C GLU A 94 2.99 6.44 -12.73
N ASP A 95 4.30 6.35 -12.92
CA ASP A 95 5.18 5.68 -11.94
C ASP A 95 5.03 6.39 -10.59
N THR A 96 4.77 5.62 -9.55
CA THR A 96 4.34 6.13 -8.25
C THR A 96 5.08 5.45 -7.12
N ASP A 97 5.46 6.25 -6.11
CA ASP A 97 5.86 5.76 -4.80
C ASP A 97 4.80 6.18 -3.80
N VAL A 98 4.25 5.22 -3.08
CA VAL A 98 3.22 5.46 -2.07
C VAL A 98 3.51 4.64 -0.82
N VAL A 99 3.24 5.24 0.33
CA VAL A 99 3.37 4.57 1.63
C VAL A 99 1.99 4.35 2.20
N ASP A 100 1.74 3.11 2.62
CA ASP A 100 0.54 2.76 3.38
C ASP A 100 0.93 2.41 4.81
N VAL A 101 0.15 2.90 5.76
CA VAL A 101 0.24 2.51 7.16
C VAL A 101 -1.03 1.73 7.50
N PHE A 102 -0.87 0.53 8.04
CA PHE A 102 -1.98 -0.32 8.45
C PHE A 102 -1.98 -0.54 9.96
N SER A 103 -3.14 -0.54 10.56
CA SER A 103 -3.34 -0.89 11.96
C SER A 103 -4.64 -1.71 12.10
N PRO A 104 -4.56 -2.94 12.63
CA PRO A 104 -3.34 -3.70 12.97
C PRO A 104 -2.54 -4.11 11.73
N PRO A 105 -1.37 -4.75 11.89
CA PRO A 105 -0.60 -5.25 10.75
C PRO A 105 -1.41 -6.23 9.91
N ARG A 106 -1.20 -6.18 8.59
CA ARG A 106 -1.86 -7.10 7.66
C ARG A 106 -1.17 -8.45 7.70
N GLU A 107 -1.90 -9.45 8.16
CA GLU A 107 -1.40 -10.81 8.31
C GLU A 107 -1.03 -11.43 6.96
N ASP A 108 -1.82 -11.15 5.92
CA ASP A 108 -1.55 -11.64 4.57
C ASP A 108 -0.23 -11.08 4.02
N PHE A 109 0.10 -9.83 4.33
CA PHE A 109 1.38 -9.24 3.93
C PHE A 109 2.55 -9.84 4.72
N LEU A 110 2.38 -10.10 6.01
CA LEU A 110 3.39 -10.73 6.85
C LEU A 110 3.71 -12.15 6.38
N ALA A 111 2.72 -12.85 5.84
CA ALA A 111 2.90 -14.17 5.26
C ALA A 111 3.57 -14.15 3.88
N GLY A 112 3.84 -12.96 3.32
CA GLY A 112 4.46 -12.81 2.00
C GLY A 112 3.50 -13.02 0.84
N GLY A 113 2.19 -13.04 1.11
CA GLY A 113 1.18 -13.29 0.09
C GLY A 113 0.94 -12.11 -0.85
N THR A 114 0.51 -12.42 -2.07
CA THR A 114 0.03 -11.43 -3.04
C THR A 114 -1.46 -11.25 -2.85
N PRO A 115 -1.94 -10.03 -2.52
CA PRO A 115 -3.37 -9.78 -2.40
C PRO A 115 -4.10 -10.07 -3.71
N SER A 116 -5.30 -10.65 -3.61
CA SER A 116 -6.08 -11.02 -4.79
C SER A 116 -6.34 -9.84 -5.74
N TYR A 117 -6.57 -8.65 -5.19
CA TYR A 117 -6.84 -7.44 -5.95
C TYR A 117 -5.61 -6.85 -6.66
N MET A 118 -4.43 -7.45 -6.48
CA MET A 118 -3.18 -7.05 -7.12
C MET A 118 -2.60 -8.15 -8.02
N ARG A 119 -3.28 -9.28 -8.21
CA ARG A 119 -2.76 -10.39 -9.00
C ARG A 119 -2.71 -10.09 -10.49
N THR A 120 -3.58 -9.23 -10.96
CA THR A 120 -3.58 -8.79 -12.36
C THR A 120 -2.88 -7.45 -12.47
N PRO A 121 -1.82 -7.35 -13.27
CA PRO A 121 -1.09 -6.10 -13.44
C PRO A 121 -1.95 -4.97 -14.02
#